data_422b7eea34a937f739222b0dc93803e2
#
_entry.id   422b7eea34a937f739222b0dc93803e2
#
_cell.length_a   1.000
_cell.length_b   1.000
_cell.length_c   1.000
_cell.angle_alpha   90.00
_cell.angle_beta   90.00
_cell.angle_gamma   90.00
#
_symmetry.space_group_name_H-M   'P 1'
#
loop_
_entity.id
_entity.type
_entity.pdbx_description
1 polymer ?
#
loop_
_entity_poly.entity_id
_entity_poly.type
_entity_poly.pdbx_seq_one_letter_code
_entity_poly.pdbx_strand_id
1 'polypeptide(L)'
;MDKFFFDSYYKKINNNLIDVSSSSLIEAALLIENVEKTSGKVILVGNGGSASIASHVSIDFTKAANIRSINFNEASLLTCFANDYGYENWASNALNFYADSNDIAILISSSGQWKNIINAADKAKKIGLPIITLSGFLESNPLRKMGDVNLWVNSSEYNIVES
;
A
#
# COMPACT_ATOMS: atom_id res chain seq x y z
N MET A 1 27.68 12.56 -15.58
CA MET A 1 27.29 11.63 -14.52
C MET A 1 28.53 10.81 -14.18
N ASP A 2 28.94 10.77 -12.94
CA ASP A 2 30.17 10.13 -12.50
C ASP A 2 29.89 9.08 -11.41
N LYS A 3 30.96 8.38 -11.01
CA LYS A 3 30.85 7.33 -9.97
C LYS A 3 30.33 7.89 -8.64
N PHE A 4 30.68 9.12 -8.30
CA PHE A 4 30.24 9.77 -7.06
C PHE A 4 28.73 9.94 -7.00
N PHE A 5 28.06 10.24 -8.14
CA PHE A 5 26.59 10.33 -8.22
C PHE A 5 25.94 9.01 -7.83
N PHE A 6 26.38 7.89 -8.40
CA PHE A 6 25.80 6.58 -8.09
C PHE A 6 26.07 6.14 -6.65
N ASP A 7 27.29 6.32 -6.16
CA ASP A 7 27.64 5.98 -4.77
C ASP A 7 26.78 6.76 -3.75
N SER A 8 26.54 8.05 -4.01
CA SER A 8 25.69 8.89 -3.16
C SER A 8 24.21 8.48 -3.25
N TYR A 9 23.73 8.13 -4.43
CA TYR A 9 22.37 7.68 -4.66
C TYR A 9 22.08 6.36 -3.94
N TYR A 10 22.95 5.37 -4.10
CA TYR A 10 22.81 4.09 -3.41
C TYR A 10 22.88 4.22 -1.89
N LYS A 11 23.78 5.07 -1.40
CA LYS A 11 23.85 5.37 0.03
C LYS A 11 22.54 5.97 0.55
N LYS A 12 21.92 6.86 -0.23
CA LYS A 12 20.64 7.47 0.13
C LYS A 12 19.52 6.44 0.20
N ILE A 13 19.37 5.56 -0.80
CA ILE A 13 18.39 4.46 -0.78
C ILE A 13 18.62 3.59 0.45
N ASN A 14 19.85 3.13 0.68
CA ASN A 14 20.18 2.25 1.79
C ASN A 14 19.85 2.86 3.15
N ASN A 15 20.16 4.14 3.36
CA ASN A 15 19.83 4.83 4.60
C ASN A 15 18.31 4.90 4.82
N ASN A 16 17.52 5.23 3.79
CA ASN A 16 16.07 5.28 3.89
C ASN A 16 15.45 3.91 4.19
N LEU A 17 16.01 2.83 3.66
CA LEU A 17 15.56 1.46 3.97
C LEU A 17 15.87 1.06 5.41
N ILE A 18 17.07 1.40 5.91
CA ILE A 18 17.48 1.09 7.29
C ILE A 18 16.63 1.89 8.31
N ASP A 19 16.21 3.10 7.96
CA ASP A 19 15.42 3.97 8.83
C ASP A 19 13.96 3.51 8.99
N VAL A 20 13.48 2.58 8.16
CA VAL A 20 12.14 1.99 8.34
C VAL A 20 12.12 1.15 9.61
N SER A 21 11.14 1.38 10.46
CA SER A 21 11.01 0.71 11.77
C SER A 21 10.92 -0.82 11.63
N SER A 22 11.92 -1.53 12.14
CA SER A 22 11.91 -3.00 12.15
C SER A 22 10.75 -3.58 12.97
N SER A 23 10.31 -2.93 14.04
CA SER A 23 9.13 -3.35 14.80
C SER A 23 7.86 -3.25 13.97
N SER A 24 7.67 -2.17 13.22
CA SER A 24 6.52 -2.02 12.32
C SER A 24 6.54 -3.03 11.17
N LEU A 25 7.73 -3.39 10.66
CA LEU A 25 7.85 -4.47 9.65
C LEU A 25 7.43 -5.83 10.23
N ILE A 26 7.82 -6.14 11.47
CA ILE A 26 7.42 -7.37 12.17
C ILE A 26 5.90 -7.37 12.40
N GLU A 27 5.33 -6.28 12.87
CA GLU A 27 3.89 -6.14 13.07
C GLU A 27 3.11 -6.33 11.76
N ALA A 28 3.58 -5.73 10.66
CA ALA A 28 2.98 -5.92 9.34
C ALA A 28 3.04 -7.41 8.90
N ALA A 29 4.19 -8.06 9.09
CA ALA A 29 4.34 -9.47 8.76
C ALA A 29 3.40 -10.36 9.56
N LEU A 30 3.21 -10.10 10.86
CA LEU A 30 2.28 -10.84 11.72
C LEU A 30 0.82 -10.66 11.29
N LEU A 31 0.42 -9.44 10.88
CA LEU A 31 -0.92 -9.20 10.33
C LEU A 31 -1.15 -9.99 9.05
N ILE A 32 -0.17 -10.02 8.15
CA ILE A 32 -0.23 -10.76 6.88
C ILE A 32 -0.27 -12.28 7.12
N GLU A 33 0.55 -12.79 8.03
CA GLU A 33 0.53 -14.21 8.41
C GLU A 33 -0.84 -14.63 8.98
N ASN A 34 -1.51 -13.76 9.73
CA ASN A 34 -2.84 -14.03 10.26
C ASN A 34 -3.90 -14.17 9.16
N VAL A 35 -3.76 -13.45 8.04
CA VAL A 35 -4.66 -13.54 6.87
C VAL A 35 -4.63 -14.96 6.28
N GLU A 36 -3.44 -15.57 6.15
CA GLU A 36 -3.31 -16.96 5.69
C GLU A 36 -4.05 -17.92 6.62
N LYS A 37 -3.82 -17.80 7.94
CA LYS A 37 -4.42 -18.66 8.95
C LYS A 37 -5.95 -18.60 9.00
N THR A 38 -6.52 -17.46 8.61
CA THR A 38 -7.97 -17.22 8.60
C THR A 38 -8.61 -17.40 7.24
N SER A 39 -7.87 -17.88 6.25
CA SER A 39 -8.31 -18.05 4.85
C SER A 39 -8.78 -16.74 4.18
N GLY A 40 -8.29 -15.60 4.65
CA GLY A 40 -8.49 -14.29 4.05
C GLY A 40 -7.62 -14.06 2.82
N LYS A 41 -7.56 -12.81 2.37
CA LYS A 41 -6.66 -12.35 1.30
C LYS A 41 -6.07 -10.99 1.62
N VAL A 42 -4.94 -10.69 1.03
CA VAL A 42 -4.32 -9.37 1.05
C VAL A 42 -4.86 -8.56 -0.13
N ILE A 43 -5.42 -7.38 0.13
CA ILE A 43 -5.94 -6.47 -0.88
C ILE A 43 -5.00 -5.26 -0.97
N LEU A 44 -4.36 -5.07 -2.14
CA LEU A 44 -3.42 -3.97 -2.34
C LEU A 44 -4.04 -2.88 -3.22
N VAL A 45 -3.88 -1.62 -2.80
CA VAL A 45 -4.39 -0.46 -3.53
C VAL A 45 -3.32 0.63 -3.61
N GLY A 46 -3.13 1.20 -4.80
CA GLY A 46 -2.23 2.32 -5.06
C GLY A 46 -2.60 3.05 -6.35
N ASN A 47 -1.93 4.16 -6.62
CA ASN A 47 -2.06 4.92 -7.88
C ASN A 47 -0.72 4.94 -8.62
N GLY A 48 -0.70 4.95 -9.94
CA GLY A 48 0.52 5.12 -10.74
C GLY A 48 1.62 4.12 -10.40
N GLY A 49 2.80 4.58 -9.97
CA GLY A 49 3.91 3.73 -9.52
C GLY A 49 3.50 2.84 -8.34
N SER A 50 2.77 3.39 -7.38
CA SER A 50 2.22 2.62 -6.26
C SER A 50 1.24 1.52 -6.71
N ALA A 51 0.50 1.71 -7.81
CA ALA A 51 -0.33 0.66 -8.41
C ALA A 51 0.52 -0.46 -9.03
N SER A 52 1.65 -0.11 -9.66
CA SER A 52 2.60 -1.09 -10.20
C SER A 52 3.22 -1.94 -9.09
N ILE A 53 3.60 -1.32 -7.97
CA ILE A 53 4.06 -2.02 -6.77
C ILE A 53 2.95 -2.96 -6.25
N ALA A 54 1.72 -2.47 -6.11
CA ALA A 54 0.59 -3.27 -5.66
C ALA A 54 0.37 -4.50 -6.54
N SER A 55 0.47 -4.37 -7.87
CA SER A 55 0.33 -5.48 -8.81
C SER A 55 1.45 -6.51 -8.66
N HIS A 56 2.71 -6.05 -8.56
CA HIS A 56 3.86 -6.94 -8.43
C HIS A 56 3.81 -7.71 -7.10
N VAL A 57 3.64 -7.01 -5.99
CA VAL A 57 3.59 -7.59 -4.65
C VAL A 57 2.39 -8.55 -4.48
N SER A 58 1.26 -8.27 -5.14
CA SER A 58 0.11 -9.19 -5.16
C SER A 58 0.47 -10.55 -5.76
N ILE A 59 1.29 -10.57 -6.83
CA ILE A 59 1.77 -11.80 -7.44
C ILE A 59 2.75 -12.52 -6.51
N ASP A 60 3.66 -11.78 -5.86
CA ASP A 60 4.63 -12.36 -4.94
C ASP A 60 3.96 -12.99 -3.72
N PHE A 61 2.95 -12.34 -3.13
CA PHE A 61 2.14 -12.96 -2.07
C PHE A 61 1.53 -14.27 -2.54
N THR A 62 0.90 -14.26 -3.72
CA THR A 62 0.21 -15.45 -4.22
C THR A 62 1.17 -16.56 -4.60
N LYS A 63 2.23 -16.25 -5.36
CA LYS A 63 3.12 -17.25 -5.96
C LYS A 63 4.24 -17.70 -5.03
N ALA A 64 4.87 -16.76 -4.32
CA ALA A 64 6.05 -17.03 -3.51
C ALA A 64 5.71 -17.30 -2.04
N ALA A 65 4.74 -16.58 -1.47
CA ALA A 65 4.34 -16.73 -0.07
C ALA A 65 3.12 -17.65 0.13
N ASN A 66 2.46 -18.10 -0.95
CA ASN A 66 1.22 -18.90 -0.91
C ASN A 66 0.07 -18.21 -0.14
N ILE A 67 0.05 -16.89 -0.13
CA ILE A 67 -0.98 -16.05 0.51
C ILE A 67 -1.90 -15.51 -0.57
N ARG A 68 -3.20 -15.72 -0.47
CA ARG A 68 -4.18 -15.17 -1.42
C ARG A 68 -4.05 -13.66 -1.45
N SER A 69 -3.90 -13.08 -2.64
CA SER A 69 -3.80 -11.64 -2.80
C SER A 69 -4.44 -11.14 -4.07
N ILE A 70 -5.00 -9.95 -4.02
CA ILE A 70 -5.59 -9.25 -5.17
C ILE A 70 -5.21 -7.78 -5.16
N ASN A 71 -5.33 -7.15 -6.32
CA ASN A 71 -5.36 -5.69 -6.46
C ASN A 71 -6.51 -5.32 -7.41
N PHE A 72 -6.82 -4.02 -7.51
CA PHE A 72 -7.92 -3.52 -8.33
C PHE A 72 -7.44 -2.79 -9.61
N ASN A 73 -6.24 -3.14 -10.11
CA ASN A 73 -5.63 -2.45 -11.25
C ASN A 73 -6.12 -2.96 -12.63
N GLU A 74 -7.24 -3.66 -12.66
CA GLU A 74 -7.91 -4.01 -13.90
C GLU A 74 -8.58 -2.75 -14.49
N ALA A 75 -8.26 -2.43 -15.75
CA ALA A 75 -8.66 -1.17 -16.37
C ALA A 75 -10.18 -0.96 -16.45
N SER A 76 -10.93 -2.01 -16.73
CA SER A 76 -12.40 -1.91 -16.84
C SER A 76 -13.04 -1.67 -15.48
N LEU A 77 -12.55 -2.32 -14.43
CA LEU A 77 -13.01 -2.09 -13.06
C LEU A 77 -12.74 -0.64 -12.64
N LEU A 78 -11.49 -0.19 -12.81
CA LEU A 78 -11.08 1.15 -12.40
C LEU A 78 -11.87 2.23 -13.15
N THR A 79 -12.00 2.11 -14.48
CA THR A 79 -12.69 3.11 -15.28
C THR A 79 -14.21 3.12 -15.05
N CYS A 80 -14.82 1.96 -14.88
CA CYS A 80 -16.25 1.83 -14.55
C CYS A 80 -16.52 2.49 -13.18
N PHE A 81 -15.78 2.09 -12.14
CA PHE A 81 -16.00 2.62 -10.79
C PHE A 81 -15.65 4.10 -10.68
N ALA A 82 -14.62 4.58 -11.38
CA ALA A 82 -14.29 6.00 -11.43
C ALA A 82 -15.37 6.81 -12.15
N ASN A 83 -15.98 6.29 -13.21
CA ASN A 83 -17.10 6.92 -13.92
C ASN A 83 -18.36 7.01 -13.07
N ASP A 84 -18.70 5.92 -12.38
CA ASP A 84 -19.99 5.80 -11.69
C ASP A 84 -19.99 6.40 -10.28
N TYR A 85 -18.83 6.35 -9.57
CA TYR A 85 -18.71 6.78 -8.18
C TYR A 85 -17.77 7.98 -7.97
N GLY A 86 -17.11 8.45 -9.03
CA GLY A 86 -16.02 9.43 -8.98
C GLY A 86 -14.67 8.81 -8.64
N TYR A 87 -13.61 9.41 -9.18
CA TYR A 87 -12.24 8.89 -9.01
C TYR A 87 -11.81 8.78 -7.55
N GLU A 88 -12.28 9.69 -6.70
CA GLU A 88 -11.99 9.69 -5.27
C GLU A 88 -12.65 8.52 -4.50
N ASN A 89 -13.62 7.84 -5.10
CA ASN A 89 -14.39 6.79 -4.44
C ASN A 89 -14.22 5.39 -5.05
N TRP A 90 -13.53 5.27 -6.20
CA TRP A 90 -13.43 3.99 -6.88
C TRP A 90 -12.83 2.89 -5.98
N ALA A 91 -11.74 3.19 -5.26
CA ALA A 91 -11.05 2.20 -4.41
C ALA A 91 -11.88 1.81 -3.19
N SER A 92 -12.57 2.77 -2.57
CA SER A 92 -13.46 2.50 -1.43
C SER A 92 -14.67 1.65 -1.83
N ASN A 93 -15.22 1.85 -3.03
CA ASN A 93 -16.29 1.01 -3.57
C ASN A 93 -15.77 -0.38 -3.97
N ALA A 94 -14.58 -0.48 -4.55
CA ALA A 94 -13.98 -1.79 -4.82
C ALA A 94 -13.79 -2.61 -3.53
N LEU A 95 -13.26 -2.00 -2.47
CA LEU A 95 -13.19 -2.65 -1.16
C LEU A 95 -14.58 -3.11 -0.65
N ASN A 96 -15.60 -2.27 -0.82
CA ASN A 96 -16.96 -2.61 -0.40
C ASN A 96 -17.54 -3.86 -1.07
N PHE A 97 -17.18 -4.12 -2.33
CA PHE A 97 -17.70 -5.26 -3.10
C PHE A 97 -16.85 -6.52 -2.99
N TYR A 98 -15.54 -6.38 -2.80
CA TYR A 98 -14.59 -7.48 -2.92
C TYR A 98 -13.94 -7.92 -1.62
N ALA A 99 -14.06 -7.13 -0.55
CA ALA A 99 -13.47 -7.48 0.72
C ALA A 99 -14.36 -8.39 1.56
N ASP A 100 -13.74 -9.38 2.19
CA ASP A 100 -14.32 -10.28 3.18
C ASP A 100 -13.81 -9.93 4.60
N SER A 101 -14.47 -10.39 5.63
CA SER A 101 -14.17 -10.04 7.04
C SER A 101 -12.77 -10.45 7.53
N ASN A 102 -12.15 -11.42 6.87
CA ASN A 102 -10.82 -11.93 7.24
C ASN A 102 -9.69 -11.34 6.39
N ASP A 103 -9.99 -10.38 5.55
CA ASP A 103 -9.01 -9.75 4.67
C ASP A 103 -8.21 -8.66 5.38
N ILE A 104 -7.12 -8.23 4.75
CA ILE A 104 -6.34 -7.06 5.14
C ILE A 104 -6.16 -6.13 3.95
N ALA A 105 -6.20 -4.82 4.20
CA ALA A 105 -5.91 -3.82 3.18
C ALA A 105 -4.47 -3.29 3.31
N ILE A 106 -3.70 -3.31 2.22
CA ILE A 106 -2.41 -2.62 2.10
C ILE A 106 -2.60 -1.43 1.17
N LEU A 107 -2.46 -0.22 1.71
CA LEU A 107 -2.72 1.03 1.01
C LEU A 107 -1.41 1.77 0.77
N ILE A 108 -1.08 2.02 -0.51
CA ILE A 108 0.20 2.56 -0.94
C ILE A 108 0.00 3.94 -1.56
N SER A 109 0.67 4.95 -1.01
CA SER A 109 0.65 6.31 -1.56
C SER A 109 1.90 7.08 -1.16
N SER A 110 2.78 7.41 -2.11
CA SER A 110 4.03 8.12 -1.85
C SER A 110 3.82 9.42 -1.06
N SER A 111 2.83 10.23 -1.41
CA SER A 111 2.50 11.46 -0.67
C SER A 111 1.58 11.25 0.54
N GLY A 112 0.86 10.13 0.58
CA GLY A 112 -0.16 9.85 1.59
C GLY A 112 -1.36 10.79 1.59
N GLN A 113 -1.61 11.54 0.48
CA GLN A 113 -2.62 12.61 0.42
C GLN A 113 -3.76 12.35 -0.58
N TRP A 114 -3.65 11.35 -1.45
CA TRP A 114 -4.66 11.11 -2.49
C TRP A 114 -5.99 10.66 -1.90
N LYS A 115 -7.06 11.39 -2.26
CA LYS A 115 -8.41 11.18 -1.71
C LYS A 115 -8.92 9.76 -1.88
N ASN A 116 -8.71 9.14 -3.04
CA ASN A 116 -9.15 7.77 -3.28
C ASN A 116 -8.48 6.76 -2.33
N ILE A 117 -7.22 6.96 -1.94
CA ILE A 117 -6.51 6.10 -0.97
C ILE A 117 -6.97 6.40 0.46
N ILE A 118 -7.19 7.67 0.80
CA ILE A 118 -7.75 8.07 2.09
C ILE A 118 -9.17 7.50 2.26
N ASN A 119 -10.03 7.63 1.24
CA ASN A 119 -11.40 7.09 1.28
C ASN A 119 -11.39 5.55 1.35
N ALA A 120 -10.40 4.90 0.72
CA ALA A 120 -10.21 3.46 0.86
C ALA A 120 -9.84 3.06 2.30
N ALA A 121 -8.95 3.83 2.97
CA ALA A 121 -8.60 3.61 4.36
C ALA A 121 -9.80 3.80 5.30
N ASP A 122 -10.59 4.86 5.10
CA ASP A 122 -11.83 5.09 5.86
C ASP A 122 -12.84 3.95 5.66
N LYS A 123 -12.95 3.46 4.42
CA LYS A 123 -13.84 2.33 4.12
C LYS A 123 -13.37 1.06 4.79
N ALA A 124 -12.07 0.73 4.69
CA ALA A 124 -11.48 -0.45 5.32
C ALA A 124 -11.75 -0.44 6.84
N LYS A 125 -11.54 0.70 7.53
CA LYS A 125 -11.91 0.86 8.94
C LYS A 125 -13.38 0.60 9.22
N LYS A 126 -14.28 1.17 8.40
CA LYS A 126 -15.72 1.02 8.59
C LYS A 126 -16.20 -0.42 8.45
N ILE A 127 -15.55 -1.22 7.62
CA ILE A 127 -15.88 -2.65 7.45
C ILE A 127 -15.01 -3.57 8.31
N GLY A 128 -14.16 -3.01 9.19
CA GLY A 128 -13.40 -3.76 10.18
C GLY A 128 -12.15 -4.47 9.65
N LEU A 129 -11.61 -4.07 8.49
CA LEU A 129 -10.38 -4.64 7.97
C LEU A 129 -9.16 -4.04 8.69
N PRO A 130 -8.18 -4.85 9.08
CA PRO A 130 -6.85 -4.36 9.42
C PRO A 130 -6.21 -3.62 8.23
N ILE A 131 -5.42 -2.57 8.51
CA ILE A 131 -4.83 -1.72 7.49
C ILE A 131 -3.33 -1.60 7.70
N ILE A 132 -2.55 -1.89 6.66
CA ILE A 132 -1.15 -1.51 6.56
C ILE A 132 -1.04 -0.34 5.58
N THR A 133 -0.38 0.75 5.97
CA THR A 133 -0.11 1.86 5.06
C THR A 133 1.37 1.94 4.71
N LEU A 134 1.66 2.21 3.44
CA LEU A 134 2.99 2.54 2.94
C LEU A 134 2.97 3.97 2.41
N SER A 135 3.82 4.84 2.97
CA SER A 135 3.90 6.23 2.54
C SER A 135 5.31 6.81 2.67
N GLY A 136 5.51 7.95 2.06
CA GLY A 136 6.71 8.76 2.17
C GLY A 136 6.37 10.22 2.42
N PHE A 137 7.20 11.12 1.89
CA PHE A 137 7.05 12.57 1.91
C PHE A 137 6.91 13.11 3.34
N LEU A 138 5.84 13.85 3.60
CA LEU A 138 5.65 14.48 4.91
C LEU A 138 5.35 13.44 5.99
N GLU A 139 6.07 13.53 7.09
CA GLU A 139 5.83 12.70 8.27
C GLU A 139 4.39 12.82 8.80
N SER A 140 3.79 14.00 8.62
CA SER A 140 2.41 14.30 9.04
C SER A 140 1.35 13.91 8.01
N ASN A 141 1.70 13.20 6.92
CA ASN A 141 0.72 12.86 5.89
C ASN A 141 -0.48 12.10 6.49
N PRO A 142 -1.71 12.33 5.96
CA PRO A 142 -2.92 11.77 6.56
C PRO A 142 -2.98 10.25 6.50
N LEU A 143 -2.49 9.61 5.43
CA LEU A 143 -2.55 8.15 5.29
C LEU A 143 -1.76 7.44 6.39
N ARG A 144 -0.58 7.97 6.77
CA ARG A 144 0.27 7.44 7.85
C ARG A 144 -0.45 7.34 9.20
N LYS A 145 -1.53 8.07 9.41
CA LYS A 145 -2.32 8.08 10.65
C LYS A 145 -3.52 7.13 10.62
N MET A 146 -3.70 6.42 9.51
CA MET A 146 -4.92 5.65 9.28
C MET A 146 -4.71 4.13 9.38
N GLY A 147 -3.48 3.64 9.25
CA GLY A 147 -3.17 2.23 9.37
C GLY A 147 -3.05 1.75 10.82
N ASP A 148 -3.35 0.49 11.04
CA ASP A 148 -2.97 -0.22 12.26
C ASP A 148 -1.44 -0.37 12.32
N VAL A 149 -0.83 -0.59 11.16
CA VAL A 149 0.62 -0.51 10.97
C VAL A 149 0.94 0.50 9.88
N ASN A 150 1.92 1.36 10.12
CA ASN A 150 2.28 2.44 9.20
C ASN A 150 3.78 2.38 8.88
N LEU A 151 4.11 2.01 7.64
CA LEU A 151 5.46 2.02 7.11
C LEU A 151 5.70 3.34 6.37
N TRP A 152 6.68 4.09 6.82
CA TRP A 152 6.98 5.40 6.27
C TRP A 152 8.45 5.53 5.90
N VAL A 153 8.72 6.00 4.68
CA VAL A 153 10.05 6.28 4.15
C VAL A 153 10.31 7.78 4.23
N ASN A 154 11.34 8.20 4.95
CA ASN A 154 11.70 9.61 5.13
C ASN A 154 12.35 10.21 3.88
N SER A 155 11.59 10.31 2.81
CA SER A 155 12.02 10.93 1.56
C SER A 155 10.85 11.58 0.83
N SER A 156 11.10 12.71 0.16
CA SER A 156 10.17 13.37 -0.75
C SER A 156 10.47 13.10 -2.23
N GLU A 157 11.40 12.19 -2.52
CA GLU A 157 11.78 11.82 -3.87
C GLU A 157 11.05 10.54 -4.28
N TYR A 158 10.23 10.62 -5.34
CA TYR A 158 9.48 9.47 -5.86
C TYR A 158 10.34 8.25 -6.13
N ASN A 159 11.51 8.45 -6.76
CA ASN A 159 12.45 7.40 -7.09
C ASN A 159 13.15 6.75 -5.88
N ILE A 160 12.98 7.30 -4.68
CA ILE A 160 13.41 6.68 -3.42
C ILE A 160 12.24 5.98 -2.74
N VAL A 161 11.06 6.62 -2.74
CA VAL A 161 9.87 6.11 -2.04
C VAL A 161 9.23 4.94 -2.78
N GLU A 162 9.41 4.86 -4.11
CA GLU A 162 8.83 3.85 -4.99
C GLU A 162 9.88 2.83 -5.52
N SER A 163 11.03 2.70 -4.84
CA SER A 163 12.09 1.74 -5.20
C SER A 163 11.88 0.36 -4.60
#